data_2b0578ac206e619e1d237d13e80b1a1b
#
_entry.id   2b0578ac206e619e1d237d13e80b1a1b
#
_cell.length_a   1.000
_cell.length_b   1.000
_cell.length_c   1.000
_cell.angle_alpha   90.00
_cell.angle_beta   90.00
_cell.angle_gamma   90.00
#
_symmetry.space_group_name_H-M   'P 1'
#
loop_
_entity.id
_entity.type
_entity.pdbx_description
1 polymer ?
#
loop_
_entity_poly.entity_id
_entity_poly.type
_entity_poly.pdbx_seq_one_letter_code
_entity_poly.pdbx_strand_id
1 'polypeptide(L)'
;PKNVGCAVIGLSEVENSKALDDLTAQEPLKARGYKYVHIEGPDHRGIDCALLYNPQLFKVWNTKLVPYVQELEKDSAFLTRGFLTVSGEMAGEHVAFVVCHWPSRAAKSFYRESGGRQVRALKDSLLRDDPKVKVFVMGDMNDDPTNASMTEALGCKPEIDKVGKDEMYNPWYNILVKEGLGTLTYGGSWNLFDQIVMTPNLLNKKGAKDFSTLKFFKNQIFRRDYLFQTEGKYKDAPKRTHAG
;
A
#
# COMPACT_ATOMS: atom_id res chain seq x y z
N PRO A 1 23.92 8.31 2.46
CA PRO A 1 23.58 9.55 3.12
C PRO A 1 22.75 9.27 4.37
N LYS A 2 23.25 9.68 5.52
CA LYS A 2 22.53 9.52 6.77
C LYS A 2 21.28 10.41 6.71
N ASN A 3 20.08 9.81 6.88
CA ASN A 3 18.84 10.53 7.16
C ASN A 3 18.07 11.21 6.02
N VAL A 4 18.05 10.64 4.83
CA VAL A 4 17.20 11.19 3.76
C VAL A 4 15.68 10.88 3.94
N GLY A 5 15.33 9.99 4.87
CA GLY A 5 13.95 9.54 5.07
C GLY A 5 13.50 8.48 4.05
N CYS A 6 12.21 8.16 4.04
CA CYS A 6 11.61 7.28 3.05
C CYS A 6 11.55 7.96 1.68
N ALA A 7 11.73 7.20 0.60
CA ALA A 7 11.53 7.75 -0.73
C ALA A 7 10.06 8.09 -0.98
N VAL A 8 9.16 7.22 -0.53
CA VAL A 8 7.71 7.39 -0.63
C VAL A 8 7.02 6.87 0.63
N ILE A 9 5.84 7.41 0.94
CA ILE A 9 4.96 6.98 2.02
C ILE A 9 3.53 7.00 1.49
N GLY A 10 2.91 5.83 1.36
CA GLY A 10 1.48 5.73 1.05
C GLY A 10 0.65 6.03 2.30
N LEU A 11 -0.41 6.79 2.14
CA LEU A 11 -1.34 7.17 3.20
C LEU A 11 -2.77 6.76 2.83
N SER A 12 -3.50 6.26 3.81
CA SER A 12 -4.94 6.03 3.76
C SER A 12 -5.65 6.97 4.73
N GLU A 13 -6.96 7.15 4.55
CA GLU A 13 -7.82 7.98 5.41
C GLU A 13 -7.40 9.46 5.47
N VAL A 14 -6.94 9.99 4.36
CA VAL A 14 -6.63 11.41 4.22
C VAL A 14 -7.92 12.18 3.96
N GLU A 15 -8.24 13.12 4.84
CA GLU A 15 -9.46 13.92 4.75
C GLU A 15 -9.41 14.95 3.59
N ASN A 16 -8.29 15.62 3.42
CA ASN A 16 -8.12 16.67 2.42
C ASN A 16 -6.66 17.09 2.24
N SER A 17 -6.40 17.95 1.26
CA SER A 17 -5.07 18.51 1.00
C SER A 17 -4.55 19.37 2.15
N LYS A 18 -5.43 20.06 2.90
CA LYS A 18 -5.00 20.87 4.07
C LYS A 18 -4.33 20.00 5.13
N ALA A 19 -4.85 18.80 5.42
CA ALA A 19 -4.22 17.86 6.35
C ALA A 19 -2.80 17.47 5.89
N LEU A 20 -2.60 17.33 4.59
CA LEU A 20 -1.29 17.03 3.99
C LEU A 20 -0.35 18.25 4.03
N ASP A 21 -0.84 19.45 3.82
CA ASP A 21 -0.07 20.68 3.97
C ASP A 21 0.42 20.82 5.42
N ASP A 22 -0.47 20.63 6.38
CA ASP A 22 -0.14 20.68 7.80
C ASP A 22 0.87 19.58 8.19
N LEU A 23 0.73 18.37 7.63
CA LEU A 23 1.65 17.26 7.85
C LEU A 23 3.04 17.55 7.27
N THR A 24 3.11 18.00 6.02
CA THR A 24 4.38 18.26 5.34
C THR A 24 5.11 19.49 5.88
N ALA A 25 4.39 20.40 6.55
CA ALA A 25 4.97 21.52 7.28
C ALA A 25 5.65 21.13 8.60
N GLN A 26 5.41 19.91 9.10
CA GLN A 26 6.03 19.44 10.34
C GLN A 26 7.49 19.05 10.14
N GLU A 27 8.34 19.39 11.11
CA GLU A 27 9.68 18.81 11.19
C GLU A 27 9.55 17.32 11.61
N PRO A 28 10.20 16.36 11.02
CA PRO A 28 11.31 16.42 10.07
C PRO A 28 10.91 16.30 8.58
N LEU A 29 9.63 16.34 8.21
CA LEU A 29 9.20 16.24 6.81
C LEU A 29 9.59 17.49 6.02
N LYS A 30 9.34 18.67 6.62
CA LYS A 30 9.71 19.96 6.06
C LYS A 30 11.20 20.06 5.74
N ALA A 31 12.06 19.66 6.69
CA ALA A 31 13.51 19.70 6.51
C ALA A 31 14.03 18.84 5.36
N ARG A 32 13.23 17.84 4.93
CA ARG A 32 13.55 16.96 3.79
C ARG A 32 12.85 17.37 2.49
N GLY A 33 12.01 18.40 2.54
CA GLY A 33 11.27 18.93 1.40
C GLY A 33 10.25 17.95 0.84
N TYR A 34 9.61 17.13 1.71
CA TYR A 34 8.57 16.21 1.25
C TYR A 34 7.45 16.96 0.52
N LYS A 35 6.99 16.33 -0.55
CA LYS A 35 5.82 16.72 -1.32
C LYS A 35 4.78 15.61 -1.26
N TYR A 36 3.58 15.87 -1.74
CA TYR A 36 2.54 14.86 -1.82
C TYR A 36 1.81 14.87 -3.17
N VAL A 37 1.15 13.76 -3.45
CA VAL A 37 0.13 13.61 -4.49
C VAL A 37 -1.16 13.22 -3.78
N HIS A 38 -2.22 13.98 -4.02
CA HIS A 38 -3.57 13.72 -3.54
C HIS A 38 -4.55 14.08 -4.64
N ILE A 39 -5.55 13.27 -4.85
CA ILE A 39 -6.65 13.50 -5.78
C ILE A 39 -7.92 13.10 -5.04
N GLU A 40 -8.84 14.05 -4.88
CA GLU A 40 -10.13 13.80 -4.23
C GLU A 40 -10.92 12.72 -4.99
N GLY A 41 -11.46 11.78 -4.24
CA GLY A 41 -12.23 10.66 -4.72
C GLY A 41 -13.72 10.76 -4.35
N PRO A 42 -14.52 9.80 -4.81
CA PRO A 42 -15.97 9.82 -4.60
C PRO A 42 -16.43 9.19 -3.27
N ASP A 43 -15.54 8.88 -2.33
CA ASP A 43 -15.94 8.28 -1.06
C ASP A 43 -16.80 9.24 -0.26
N HIS A 44 -18.01 8.80 0.15
CA HIS A 44 -19.00 9.65 0.82
C HIS A 44 -18.54 10.18 2.21
N ARG A 45 -17.51 9.57 2.81
CA ARG A 45 -16.91 10.02 4.07
C ARG A 45 -15.85 11.10 3.84
N GLY A 46 -15.52 11.41 2.57
CA GLY A 46 -14.48 12.38 2.22
C GLY A 46 -13.09 11.93 2.65
N ILE A 47 -12.79 10.63 2.60
CA ILE A 47 -11.46 10.11 2.92
C ILE A 47 -10.82 9.49 1.69
N ASP A 48 -9.57 9.81 1.45
CA ASP A 48 -8.82 9.46 0.26
C ASP A 48 -7.51 8.73 0.55
N CYS A 49 -6.83 8.35 -0.52
CA CYS A 49 -5.43 7.92 -0.49
C CYS A 49 -4.53 9.09 -0.91
N ALA A 50 -3.33 9.13 -0.34
CA ALA A 50 -2.29 10.05 -0.78
C ALA A 50 -0.92 9.36 -0.83
N LEU A 51 0.02 9.96 -1.56
CA LEU A 51 1.42 9.55 -1.58
C LEU A 51 2.29 10.73 -1.20
N LEU A 52 3.00 10.65 -0.06
CA LEU A 52 4.09 11.56 0.23
C LEU A 52 5.36 11.03 -0.46
N TYR A 53 6.19 11.94 -0.94
CA TYR A 53 7.46 11.57 -1.56
C TYR A 53 8.56 12.58 -1.28
N ASN A 54 9.79 12.06 -1.21
CA ASN A 54 10.99 12.88 -1.18
C ASN A 54 11.43 13.16 -2.61
N PRO A 55 11.37 14.42 -3.10
CA PRO A 55 11.70 14.75 -4.50
C PRO A 55 13.18 14.55 -4.86
N GLN A 56 14.06 14.37 -3.88
CA GLN A 56 15.46 14.01 -4.12
C GLN A 56 15.63 12.52 -4.47
N LEU A 57 14.64 11.67 -4.15
CA LEU A 57 14.69 10.22 -4.33
C LEU A 57 13.69 9.71 -5.34
N PHE A 58 12.57 10.40 -5.51
CA PHE A 58 11.52 10.04 -6.44
C PHE A 58 11.04 11.26 -7.22
N LYS A 59 11.12 11.18 -8.54
CA LYS A 59 10.68 12.21 -9.47
C LYS A 59 9.37 11.81 -10.11
N VAL A 60 8.29 12.45 -9.70
CA VAL A 60 6.94 12.17 -10.20
C VAL A 60 6.79 12.67 -11.63
N TRP A 61 6.21 11.84 -12.53
CA TRP A 61 5.92 12.17 -13.92
C TRP A 61 4.42 12.22 -14.20
N ASN A 62 3.67 11.25 -13.65
CA ASN A 62 2.25 11.13 -13.92
C ASN A 62 1.49 10.72 -12.65
N THR A 63 0.30 11.28 -12.52
CA THR A 63 -0.60 11.00 -11.40
C THR A 63 -2.02 10.78 -11.91
N LYS A 64 -2.69 9.76 -11.39
CA LYS A 64 -4.06 9.42 -11.79
C LYS A 64 -4.81 8.79 -10.64
N LEU A 65 -6.05 9.17 -10.43
CA LEU A 65 -7.00 8.40 -9.64
C LEU A 65 -7.79 7.48 -10.59
N VAL A 66 -7.57 6.18 -10.46
CA VAL A 66 -8.34 5.17 -11.21
C VAL A 66 -9.57 4.83 -10.36
N PRO A 67 -10.79 5.08 -10.85
CA PRO A 67 -11.98 4.82 -10.05
C PRO A 67 -12.16 3.33 -9.77
N TYR A 68 -12.68 3.00 -8.58
CA TYR A 68 -13.21 1.68 -8.30
C TYR A 68 -14.53 1.52 -9.08
N VAL A 69 -14.61 0.50 -9.92
CA VAL A 69 -15.81 0.21 -10.72
C VAL A 69 -16.66 -0.82 -9.98
N GLN A 70 -17.93 -0.49 -9.75
CA GLN A 70 -18.85 -1.43 -9.15
C GLN A 70 -19.27 -2.50 -10.15
N GLU A 71 -19.04 -3.78 -9.81
CA GLU A 71 -19.32 -4.94 -10.66
C GLU A 71 -20.77 -5.45 -10.52
N LEU A 72 -21.52 -5.01 -9.50
CA LEU A 72 -22.89 -5.44 -9.25
C LEU A 72 -23.88 -4.30 -9.51
N GLU A 73 -24.75 -4.42 -10.51
CA GLU A 73 -25.75 -3.40 -10.84
C GLU A 73 -26.62 -2.99 -9.65
N LYS A 74 -27.03 -3.95 -8.82
CA LYS A 74 -27.83 -3.68 -7.61
C LYS A 74 -27.15 -2.78 -6.58
N ASP A 75 -25.82 -2.67 -6.66
CA ASP A 75 -25.02 -1.87 -5.76
C ASP A 75 -24.38 -0.68 -6.49
N SER A 76 -24.98 -0.23 -7.59
CA SER A 76 -24.46 0.87 -8.44
C SER A 76 -24.22 2.19 -7.68
N ALA A 77 -24.94 2.40 -6.58
CA ALA A 77 -24.74 3.54 -5.68
C ALA A 77 -23.56 3.37 -4.70
N PHE A 78 -22.90 2.21 -4.69
CA PHE A 78 -21.74 1.98 -3.82
C PHE A 78 -20.53 2.73 -4.39
N LEU A 79 -20.20 3.84 -3.74
CA LEU A 79 -19.02 4.65 -4.06
C LEU A 79 -17.95 4.41 -3.00
N THR A 80 -16.71 4.22 -3.44
CA THR A 80 -15.55 4.06 -2.58
C THR A 80 -14.33 4.70 -3.22
N ARG A 81 -13.24 4.75 -2.46
CA ARG A 81 -11.95 5.29 -2.92
C ARG A 81 -11.50 4.56 -4.17
N GLY A 82 -10.96 5.31 -5.10
CA GLY A 82 -10.26 4.76 -6.24
C GLY A 82 -8.83 4.31 -5.87
N PHE A 83 -8.06 4.01 -6.90
CA PHE A 83 -6.65 3.60 -6.78
C PHE A 83 -5.77 4.76 -7.22
N LEU A 84 -5.11 5.42 -6.26
CA LEU A 84 -4.19 6.52 -6.57
C LEU A 84 -2.93 5.95 -7.21
N THR A 85 -2.72 6.25 -8.47
CA THR A 85 -1.56 5.77 -9.23
C THR A 85 -0.60 6.93 -9.45
N VAL A 86 0.65 6.74 -9.04
CA VAL A 86 1.73 7.73 -9.18
C VAL A 86 2.91 7.06 -9.84
N SER A 87 3.24 7.49 -11.04
CA SER A 87 4.37 6.98 -11.82
C SER A 87 5.51 7.99 -11.90
N GLY A 88 6.74 7.50 -11.97
CA GLY A 88 7.90 8.35 -11.99
C GLY A 88 9.21 7.61 -12.09
N GLU A 89 10.29 8.30 -11.72
CA GLU A 89 11.65 7.77 -11.73
C GLU A 89 12.21 7.69 -10.31
N MET A 90 12.80 6.54 -9.99
CA MET A 90 13.54 6.30 -8.76
C MET A 90 14.84 5.57 -9.08
N ALA A 91 15.97 6.13 -8.66
CA ALA A 91 17.30 5.57 -8.93
C ALA A 91 17.56 5.27 -10.42
N GLY A 92 17.06 6.12 -11.33
CA GLY A 92 17.20 5.96 -12.77
C GLY A 92 16.26 4.92 -13.41
N GLU A 93 15.30 4.39 -12.64
CA GLU A 93 14.37 3.38 -13.13
C GLU A 93 12.91 3.85 -13.03
N HIS A 94 12.08 3.34 -13.95
CA HIS A 94 10.66 3.62 -13.96
C HIS A 94 9.96 2.84 -12.84
N VAL A 95 9.22 3.55 -12.03
CA VAL A 95 8.42 2.98 -10.94
C VAL A 95 7.00 3.51 -10.97
N ALA A 96 6.06 2.69 -10.53
CA ALA A 96 4.68 3.09 -10.30
C ALA A 96 4.23 2.62 -8.91
N PHE A 97 3.59 3.52 -8.18
CA PHE A 97 2.95 3.25 -6.89
C PHE A 97 1.44 3.31 -7.08
N VAL A 98 0.75 2.27 -6.65
CA VAL A 98 -0.72 2.21 -6.59
C VAL A 98 -1.09 2.21 -5.11
N VAL A 99 -1.61 3.33 -4.63
CA VAL A 99 -2.04 3.46 -3.23
C VAL A 99 -3.52 3.12 -3.14
N CYS A 100 -3.84 2.18 -2.25
CA CYS A 100 -5.16 1.59 -2.10
C CYS A 100 -5.69 1.78 -0.68
N HIS A 101 -7.01 1.92 -0.58
CA HIS A 101 -7.75 1.70 0.65
C HIS A 101 -9.05 0.99 0.27
N TRP A 102 -9.05 -0.34 0.38
CA TRP A 102 -10.18 -1.16 -0.05
C TRP A 102 -11.37 -1.08 0.92
N PRO A 103 -12.58 -1.51 0.48
CA PRO A 103 -13.75 -1.54 1.33
C PRO A 103 -13.52 -2.34 2.61
N SER A 104 -13.97 -1.82 3.75
CA SER A 104 -13.78 -2.44 5.05
C SER A 104 -14.47 -3.81 5.15
N ARG A 105 -14.11 -4.57 6.18
CA ARG A 105 -14.76 -5.87 6.49
C ARG A 105 -16.23 -5.76 6.91
N ALA A 106 -16.77 -4.57 7.11
CA ALA A 106 -18.22 -4.34 7.22
C ALA A 106 -18.94 -4.64 5.89
N ALA A 107 -18.27 -4.45 4.76
CA ALA A 107 -18.74 -4.89 3.45
C ALA A 107 -18.35 -6.36 3.19
N LYS A 108 -19.08 -7.02 2.26
CA LYS A 108 -18.78 -8.40 1.85
C LYS A 108 -17.36 -8.50 1.25
N SER A 109 -16.72 -9.67 1.38
CA SER A 109 -15.39 -9.95 0.80
C SER A 109 -15.32 -9.70 -0.70
N PHE A 110 -16.43 -9.96 -1.40
CA PHE A 110 -16.58 -9.69 -2.84
C PHE A 110 -16.05 -8.33 -3.27
N TYR A 111 -16.29 -7.25 -2.50
CA TYR A 111 -15.84 -5.91 -2.86
C TYR A 111 -14.31 -5.75 -2.77
N ARG A 112 -13.67 -6.42 -1.82
CA ARG A 112 -12.21 -6.45 -1.72
C ARG A 112 -11.58 -7.34 -2.80
N GLU A 113 -12.21 -8.46 -3.12
CA GLU A 113 -11.82 -9.31 -4.24
C GLU A 113 -11.95 -8.58 -5.58
N SER A 114 -13.05 -7.82 -5.77
CA SER A 114 -13.22 -6.92 -6.93
C SER A 114 -12.10 -5.87 -6.97
N GLY A 115 -11.78 -5.24 -5.83
CA GLY A 115 -10.63 -4.33 -5.72
C GLY A 115 -9.32 -5.00 -6.15
N GLY A 116 -9.07 -6.21 -5.69
CA GLY A 116 -7.89 -7.01 -6.08
C GLY A 116 -7.82 -7.27 -7.58
N ARG A 117 -8.93 -7.69 -8.23
CA ARG A 117 -9.01 -7.89 -9.69
C ARG A 117 -8.74 -6.61 -10.46
N GLN A 118 -9.33 -5.49 -10.04
CA GLN A 118 -9.16 -4.20 -10.69
C GLN A 118 -7.73 -3.67 -10.57
N VAL A 119 -7.10 -3.81 -9.40
CA VAL A 119 -5.70 -3.44 -9.20
C VAL A 119 -4.77 -4.36 -9.99
N ARG A 120 -5.09 -5.66 -10.12
CA ARG A 120 -4.36 -6.57 -11.00
C ARG A 120 -4.43 -6.11 -12.45
N ALA A 121 -5.61 -5.78 -12.96
CA ALA A 121 -5.79 -5.26 -14.32
C ALA A 121 -5.05 -3.93 -14.54
N LEU A 122 -5.05 -3.05 -13.54
CA LEU A 122 -4.29 -1.80 -13.56
C LEU A 122 -2.78 -2.06 -13.63
N LYS A 123 -2.25 -2.94 -12.79
CA LYS A 123 -0.84 -3.38 -12.84
C LYS A 123 -0.49 -3.96 -14.22
N ASP A 124 -1.36 -4.81 -14.78
CA ASP A 124 -1.14 -5.42 -16.10
C ASP A 124 -1.15 -4.36 -17.22
N SER A 125 -1.97 -3.31 -17.10
CA SER A 125 -1.94 -2.17 -18.02
C SER A 125 -0.63 -1.39 -17.92
N LEU A 126 -0.16 -1.09 -16.71
CA LEU A 126 1.11 -0.39 -16.51
C LEU A 126 2.29 -1.17 -17.12
N LEU A 127 2.31 -2.49 -16.94
CA LEU A 127 3.37 -3.36 -17.50
C LEU A 127 3.26 -3.52 -19.02
N ARG A 128 2.05 -3.41 -19.60
CA ARG A 128 1.87 -3.42 -21.05
C ARG A 128 2.37 -2.12 -21.67
N ASP A 129 2.12 -1.00 -21.02
CA ASP A 129 2.52 0.33 -21.49
C ASP A 129 4.04 0.54 -21.32
N ASP A 130 4.62 0.02 -20.23
CA ASP A 130 6.06 -0.01 -19.99
C ASP A 130 6.47 -1.35 -19.35
N PRO A 131 6.99 -2.31 -20.14
CA PRO A 131 7.38 -3.62 -19.62
C PRO A 131 8.52 -3.62 -18.58
N LYS A 132 9.21 -2.49 -18.42
CA LYS A 132 10.30 -2.33 -17.44
C LYS A 132 9.83 -1.68 -16.13
N VAL A 133 8.63 -1.09 -16.10
CA VAL A 133 8.13 -0.42 -14.90
C VAL A 133 8.08 -1.39 -13.71
N LYS A 134 8.54 -0.89 -12.58
CA LYS A 134 8.48 -1.61 -11.30
C LYS A 134 7.26 -1.13 -10.53
N VAL A 135 6.28 -2.02 -10.32
CA VAL A 135 5.01 -1.64 -9.71
C VAL A 135 4.97 -2.08 -8.26
N PHE A 136 4.64 -1.12 -7.40
CA PHE A 136 4.29 -1.35 -5.99
C PHE A 136 2.80 -1.07 -5.80
N VAL A 137 2.09 -1.99 -5.16
CA VAL A 137 0.73 -1.77 -4.67
C VAL A 137 0.80 -1.72 -3.16
N MET A 138 0.31 -0.64 -2.56
CA MET A 138 0.44 -0.39 -1.12
C MET A 138 -0.83 0.23 -0.54
N GLY A 139 -1.00 0.06 0.77
CA GLY A 139 -2.06 0.71 1.53
C GLY A 139 -2.84 -0.26 2.41
N ASP A 140 -4.00 0.19 2.88
CA ASP A 140 -4.94 -0.60 3.67
C ASP A 140 -5.83 -1.45 2.75
N MET A 141 -5.52 -2.74 2.69
CA MET A 141 -6.28 -3.70 1.88
C MET A 141 -7.54 -4.18 2.60
N ASN A 142 -7.74 -3.82 3.87
CA ASN A 142 -8.81 -4.31 4.73
C ASN A 142 -8.96 -5.85 4.74
N ASP A 143 -7.94 -6.54 4.27
CA ASP A 143 -7.80 -8.00 4.25
C ASP A 143 -6.36 -8.41 4.57
N ASP A 144 -6.23 -9.58 5.15
CA ASP A 144 -4.93 -10.17 5.46
C ASP A 144 -4.22 -10.68 4.18
N PRO A 145 -2.90 -10.83 4.20
CA PRO A 145 -2.14 -11.40 3.09
C PRO A 145 -2.62 -12.80 2.66
N THR A 146 -3.37 -13.49 3.51
CA THR A 146 -3.90 -14.84 3.29
C THR A 146 -5.28 -14.86 2.66
N ASN A 147 -5.99 -13.72 2.57
CA ASN A 147 -7.33 -13.65 2.02
C ASN A 147 -7.35 -13.77 0.49
N ALA A 148 -8.46 -14.25 -0.06
CA ALA A 148 -8.66 -14.46 -1.50
C ALA A 148 -8.47 -13.18 -2.33
N SER A 149 -8.80 -12.01 -1.76
CA SER A 149 -8.54 -10.71 -2.39
C SER A 149 -7.06 -10.49 -2.73
N MET A 150 -6.15 -10.99 -1.89
CA MET A 150 -4.71 -10.89 -2.08
C MET A 150 -4.14 -12.09 -2.87
N THR A 151 -4.49 -13.32 -2.46
CA THR A 151 -3.86 -14.54 -3.00
C THR A 151 -4.37 -14.92 -4.39
N GLU A 152 -5.66 -14.67 -4.67
CA GLU A 152 -6.34 -15.06 -5.90
C GLU A 152 -6.63 -13.85 -6.80
N ALA A 153 -7.38 -12.86 -6.26
CA ALA A 153 -7.83 -11.72 -7.05
C ALA A 153 -6.68 -10.84 -7.51
N LEU A 154 -5.81 -10.38 -6.60
CA LEU A 154 -4.59 -9.65 -6.94
C LEU A 154 -3.48 -10.57 -7.47
N GLY A 155 -3.50 -11.85 -7.09
CA GLY A 155 -2.53 -12.85 -7.54
C GLY A 155 -1.18 -12.78 -6.82
N CYS A 156 -1.20 -12.56 -5.51
CA CYS A 156 0.01 -12.48 -4.70
C CYS A 156 0.53 -13.86 -4.29
N LYS A 157 1.85 -14.01 -4.26
CA LYS A 157 2.57 -15.19 -3.77
C LYS A 157 3.48 -14.85 -2.60
N PRO A 158 3.59 -15.72 -1.59
CA PRO A 158 4.41 -15.49 -0.40
C PRO A 158 5.88 -15.87 -0.54
N GLU A 159 6.25 -16.56 -1.62
CA GLU A 159 7.60 -17.08 -1.84
C GLU A 159 8.18 -16.54 -3.15
N ILE A 160 9.33 -15.88 -3.06
CA ILE A 160 9.99 -15.21 -4.19
C ILE A 160 10.16 -16.16 -5.40
N ASP A 161 10.59 -17.39 -5.15
CA ASP A 161 10.86 -18.35 -6.21
C ASP A 161 9.59 -18.87 -6.93
N LYS A 162 8.42 -18.72 -6.29
CA LYS A 162 7.12 -19.12 -6.83
C LYS A 162 6.38 -17.99 -7.54
N VAL A 163 6.90 -16.77 -7.51
CA VAL A 163 6.26 -15.63 -8.19
C VAL A 163 6.42 -15.77 -9.70
N GLY A 164 5.31 -15.94 -10.40
CA GLY A 164 5.25 -15.94 -11.86
C GLY A 164 5.36 -14.54 -12.45
N LYS A 165 5.49 -14.46 -13.77
CA LYS A 165 5.66 -13.16 -14.48
C LYS A 165 4.47 -12.20 -14.32
N ASP A 166 3.27 -12.74 -14.20
CA ASP A 166 2.00 -11.98 -14.12
C ASP A 166 1.48 -11.86 -12.68
N GLU A 167 2.24 -12.37 -11.70
CA GLU A 167 1.90 -12.38 -10.28
C GLU A 167 2.62 -11.27 -9.52
N MET A 168 2.28 -11.13 -8.25
CA MET A 168 2.94 -10.19 -7.35
C MET A 168 3.56 -10.93 -6.16
N TYR A 169 4.62 -10.37 -5.61
CA TYR A 169 5.21 -10.86 -4.36
C TYR A 169 4.58 -10.15 -3.17
N ASN A 170 4.11 -10.93 -2.19
CA ASN A 170 3.63 -10.43 -0.91
C ASN A 170 4.55 -10.88 0.23
N PRO A 171 5.47 -10.01 0.69
CA PRO A 171 6.39 -10.34 1.79
C PRO A 171 5.69 -10.41 3.16
N TRP A 172 4.46 -9.87 3.28
CA TRP A 172 3.73 -9.76 4.54
C TRP A 172 3.06 -11.07 4.95
N TYR A 173 2.82 -11.97 4.00
CA TYR A 173 2.23 -13.28 4.28
C TYR A 173 2.99 -14.03 5.37
N ASN A 174 4.31 -14.12 5.25
CA ASN A 174 5.14 -14.84 6.20
C ASN A 174 5.24 -14.10 7.54
N ILE A 175 5.20 -12.77 7.56
CA ILE A 175 5.15 -11.97 8.80
C ILE A 175 3.90 -12.33 9.61
N LEU A 176 2.74 -12.37 8.97
CA LEU A 176 1.49 -12.73 9.66
C LEU A 176 1.48 -14.21 10.08
N VAL A 177 1.78 -15.13 9.14
CA VAL A 177 1.56 -16.56 9.36
C VAL A 177 2.66 -17.22 10.20
N LYS A 178 3.92 -16.81 10.02
CA LYS A 178 5.06 -17.43 10.73
C LYS A 178 5.49 -16.68 11.97
N GLU A 179 5.40 -15.34 11.93
CA GLU A 179 5.85 -14.51 13.05
C GLU A 179 4.69 -14.07 13.95
N GLY A 180 3.44 -14.24 13.50
CA GLY A 180 2.25 -13.84 14.23
C GLY A 180 2.14 -12.34 14.47
N LEU A 181 2.73 -11.52 13.59
CA LEU A 181 2.75 -10.07 13.68
C LEU A 181 1.79 -9.43 12.68
N GLY A 182 1.18 -8.33 13.07
CA GLY A 182 0.26 -7.55 12.25
C GLY A 182 0.34 -6.06 12.53
N THR A 183 -0.49 -5.30 11.83
CA THR A 183 -0.59 -3.84 11.98
C THR A 183 -1.77 -3.43 12.89
N LEU A 184 -2.73 -4.32 13.10
CA LEU A 184 -3.87 -4.08 13.99
C LEU A 184 -4.27 -5.36 14.74
N THR A 185 -5.04 -5.20 15.82
CA THR A 185 -5.63 -6.32 16.57
C THR A 185 -7.15 -6.24 16.56
N TYR A 186 -7.79 -7.37 16.32
CA TYR A 186 -9.23 -7.53 16.43
C TYR A 186 -9.58 -8.90 17.04
N GLY A 187 -10.47 -8.91 18.04
CA GLY A 187 -10.87 -10.16 18.70
C GLY A 187 -9.71 -10.95 19.34
N GLY A 188 -8.63 -10.27 19.75
CA GLY A 188 -7.44 -10.92 20.34
C GLY A 188 -6.44 -11.48 19.32
N SER A 189 -6.72 -11.34 18.02
CA SER A 189 -5.83 -11.80 16.95
C SER A 189 -5.20 -10.62 16.21
N TRP A 190 -3.97 -10.80 15.74
CA TRP A 190 -3.31 -9.88 14.85
C TRP A 190 -3.85 -10.02 13.42
N ASN A 191 -4.08 -8.88 12.76
CA ASN A 191 -4.37 -8.76 11.33
C ASN A 191 -3.31 -7.86 10.71
N LEU A 192 -3.06 -8.03 9.42
CA LEU A 192 -2.07 -7.28 8.67
C LEU A 192 -2.73 -6.73 7.39
N PHE A 193 -3.44 -5.61 7.52
CA PHE A 193 -4.17 -5.00 6.41
C PHE A 193 -3.33 -4.02 5.61
N ASP A 194 -2.37 -3.36 6.27
CA ASP A 194 -1.44 -2.44 5.63
C ASP A 194 -0.32 -3.23 4.97
N GLN A 195 -0.31 -3.27 3.65
CA GLN A 195 0.59 -4.11 2.87
C GLN A 195 1.28 -3.31 1.78
N ILE A 196 2.47 -3.77 1.39
CA ILE A 196 3.18 -3.34 0.19
C ILE A 196 3.55 -4.61 -0.57
N VAL A 197 2.98 -4.78 -1.74
CA VAL A 197 3.26 -5.91 -2.63
C VAL A 197 3.86 -5.40 -3.94
N MET A 198 4.57 -6.25 -4.67
CA MET A 198 5.40 -5.77 -5.76
C MET A 198 5.53 -6.75 -6.92
N THR A 199 5.88 -6.22 -8.08
CA THR A 199 6.09 -7.01 -9.30
C THR A 199 7.39 -7.82 -9.29
N PRO A 200 7.47 -8.92 -10.08
CA PRO A 200 8.61 -9.84 -10.07
C PRO A 200 9.95 -9.23 -10.48
N ASN A 201 9.95 -8.16 -11.28
CA ASN A 201 11.17 -7.49 -11.71
C ASN A 201 11.90 -6.75 -10.57
N LEU A 202 11.24 -6.62 -9.40
CA LEU A 202 11.85 -6.15 -8.14
C LEU A 202 12.52 -7.26 -7.34
N LEU A 203 12.45 -8.52 -7.74
CA LEU A 203 12.90 -9.65 -6.94
C LEU A 203 14.27 -10.16 -7.39
N ASN A 204 15.12 -10.49 -6.42
CA ASN A 204 16.26 -11.35 -6.62
C ASN A 204 15.80 -12.80 -6.42
N LYS A 205 15.83 -13.61 -7.48
CA LYS A 205 15.55 -15.04 -7.38
C LYS A 205 16.66 -15.72 -6.56
N LYS A 206 16.39 -16.94 -6.10
CA LYS A 206 17.27 -17.69 -5.20
C LYS A 206 18.73 -17.67 -5.66
N GLY A 207 19.60 -17.29 -4.74
CA GLY A 207 21.04 -17.20 -4.98
C GLY A 207 21.54 -15.91 -5.63
N ALA A 208 20.65 -15.10 -6.21
CA ALA A 208 21.03 -13.80 -6.77
C ALA A 208 21.15 -12.73 -5.67
N LYS A 209 22.16 -11.88 -5.79
CA LYS A 209 22.35 -10.68 -4.95
C LYS A 209 22.66 -9.47 -5.85
N ASP A 210 21.88 -9.31 -6.91
CA ASP A 210 22.05 -8.20 -7.83
C ASP A 210 21.25 -6.99 -7.32
N PHE A 211 21.96 -5.92 -6.99
CA PHE A 211 21.43 -4.62 -6.61
C PHE A 211 21.93 -3.51 -7.54
N SER A 212 22.34 -3.84 -8.77
CA SER A 212 22.61 -2.87 -9.83
C SER A 212 21.33 -2.17 -10.29
N THR A 213 20.18 -2.77 -10.00
CA THR A 213 18.83 -2.24 -10.21
C THR A 213 18.04 -2.23 -8.90
N LEU A 214 16.93 -1.50 -8.83
CA LEU A 214 16.03 -1.52 -7.67
C LEU A 214 15.53 -2.95 -7.41
N LYS A 215 15.81 -3.46 -6.23
CA LYS A 215 15.40 -4.79 -5.79
C LYS A 215 14.86 -4.78 -4.38
N PHE A 216 13.92 -5.67 -4.12
CA PHE A 216 13.44 -5.93 -2.77
C PHE A 216 14.60 -6.45 -1.91
N PHE A 217 14.77 -5.84 -0.76
CA PHE A 217 15.77 -6.25 0.22
C PHE A 217 15.13 -6.86 1.45
N LYS A 218 14.20 -6.15 2.10
CA LYS A 218 13.46 -6.61 3.27
C LYS A 218 12.18 -5.80 3.47
N ASN A 219 11.24 -6.38 4.20
CA ASN A 219 10.08 -5.71 4.75
C ASN A 219 10.17 -5.67 6.28
N GLN A 220 9.47 -4.73 6.88
CA GLN A 220 9.41 -4.59 8.33
C GLN A 220 8.17 -3.80 8.72
N ILE A 221 7.45 -4.27 9.75
CA ILE A 221 6.45 -3.47 10.43
C ILE A 221 7.18 -2.45 11.30
N PHE A 222 6.83 -1.16 11.15
CA PHE A 222 7.36 -0.13 12.04
C PHE A 222 6.68 -0.28 13.40
N ARG A 223 7.41 -0.86 14.35
CA ARG A 223 6.94 -1.16 15.69
C ARG A 223 7.82 -0.47 16.70
N ARG A 224 7.23 0.38 17.55
CA ARG A 224 7.89 1.09 18.64
C ARG A 224 7.01 1.08 19.87
N ASP A 225 7.60 1.00 21.06
CA ASP A 225 6.87 0.86 22.32
C ASP A 225 5.83 1.96 22.54
N TYR A 226 6.14 3.19 22.14
CA TYR A 226 5.21 4.31 22.27
C TYR A 226 3.94 4.19 21.42
N LEU A 227 3.91 3.26 20.45
CA LEU A 227 2.73 2.97 19.61
C LEU A 227 1.79 1.95 20.25
N PHE A 228 2.16 1.39 21.40
CA PHE A 228 1.40 0.32 22.04
C PHE A 228 0.76 0.78 23.35
N GLN A 229 -0.37 0.15 23.69
CA GLN A 229 -1.01 0.29 25.00
C GLN A 229 -0.12 -0.38 26.03
N THR A 230 0.17 0.31 27.12
CA THR A 230 1.03 -0.19 28.19
C THR A 230 0.24 -0.87 29.31
N GLU A 231 -1.07 -0.59 29.43
CA GLU A 231 -1.92 -1.00 30.54
C GLU A 231 -3.33 -1.37 30.07
N GLY A 232 -4.10 -2.00 30.97
CA GLY A 232 -5.52 -2.30 30.81
C GLY A 232 -5.81 -3.48 29.87
N LYS A 233 -7.07 -3.60 29.48
CA LYS A 233 -7.61 -4.70 28.66
C LYS A 233 -6.92 -4.86 27.30
N TYR A 234 -6.39 -3.77 26.77
CA TYR A 234 -5.76 -3.72 25.44
C TYR A 234 -4.23 -3.58 25.53
N LYS A 235 -3.65 -3.96 26.66
CA LYS A 235 -2.18 -4.00 26.81
C LYS A 235 -1.56 -4.75 25.64
N ASP A 236 -0.44 -4.23 25.14
CA ASP A 236 0.32 -4.75 24.00
C ASP A 236 -0.39 -4.68 22.63
N ALA A 237 -1.61 -4.13 22.58
CA ALA A 237 -2.27 -3.79 21.33
C ALA A 237 -1.83 -2.40 20.83
N PRO A 238 -1.88 -2.14 19.52
CA PRO A 238 -1.63 -0.81 18.98
C PRO A 238 -2.54 0.24 19.62
N LYS A 239 -1.98 1.40 19.95
CA LYS A 239 -2.79 2.55 20.37
C LYS A 239 -3.72 2.94 19.23
N ARG A 240 -4.96 3.20 19.60
CA ARG A 240 -5.93 3.82 18.69
C ARG A 240 -6.02 5.30 19.03
N THR A 241 -6.01 6.14 18.03
CA THR A 241 -6.45 7.52 18.17
C THR A 241 -7.97 7.47 18.22
N HIS A 242 -8.55 7.84 19.35
CA HIS A 242 -9.99 8.05 19.41
C HIS A 242 -10.30 9.44 18.87
N ALA A 243 -10.87 9.46 17.68
CA ALA A 243 -12.06 10.27 17.52
C ALA A 243 -13.21 9.39 18.00
N GLY A 244 -14.06 9.87 18.84
CA GLY A 244 -15.16 9.19 19.46
C GLY A 244 -16.05 8.35 18.56
#